data_9e3714cea9484f956d37e279af73851a
#
_entry.id   9e3714cea9484f956d37e279af73851a
#
_cell.length_a   1.000
_cell.length_b   1.000
_cell.length_c   1.000
_cell.angle_alpha   90.00
_cell.angle_beta   90.00
_cell.angle_gamma   90.00
#
_symmetry.space_group_name_H-M   'P 1'
#
loop_
_entity.id
_entity.type
_entity.pdbx_description
1 polymer ?
#
loop_
_entity_poly.entity_id
_entity_poly.type
_entity_poly.pdbx_seq_one_letter_code
_entity_poly.pdbx_strand_id
1 'polypeptide(L)'
;MLVLGTEPETNMARETRRAPLGLSDAHRQMLTELGGSRTAPAREVERAKVLLRYADGISISEIQRQVGVSRPTIYKCIDKALSAGVQVGLRDAFHSPKEPEILADAKAWVVNLACTKPKDHGLAAELWTLSALVRQVRKCAVDAGFPRLAEVGKTTVWRILNEQNIKPHRVRYYLEKRDPEFDRKMREVLLVYQEVSLYAEGTAQESETPPVYTVSVDEKPGVQAIGLTAPDLPPIPAEEASVARDYEYVRFGTLSILAALDLHTGQIIAKVEPKHRSREFIDLLKRLDAHYPSDAIIRVVLDNHSAHISKETMAYLATRPGRFEYIHTPKHGSWLNLIECAFSKMARTFLRHIRVTSKAELKERILKGIAEFNEAPVPFRWKKFDLGLA
;
A
#
# COMPACT_ATOMS: atom_id res chain seq x y z
N MET A 1 26.31 38.95 -83.17
CA MET A 1 26.35 38.20 -81.93
C MET A 1 25.25 38.69 -81.05
N LEU A 2 24.09 38.00 -81.15
CA LEU A 2 22.82 38.42 -80.48
C LEU A 2 22.82 37.81 -79.09
N VAL A 3 22.69 38.66 -78.07
CA VAL A 3 22.49 38.26 -76.66
C VAL A 3 20.99 38.16 -76.47
N LEU A 4 20.48 36.93 -76.27
CA LEU A 4 19.12 36.65 -75.84
C LEU A 4 19.02 36.86 -74.33
N GLY A 5 18.24 37.89 -73.93
CA GLY A 5 17.86 38.09 -72.58
C GLY A 5 16.80 37.06 -72.13
N THR A 6 17.09 36.35 -71.07
CA THR A 6 16.12 35.49 -70.42
C THR A 6 15.29 36.33 -69.43
N GLU A 7 14.00 36.51 -69.71
CA GLU A 7 13.06 37.06 -68.74
C GLU A 7 12.83 36.08 -67.59
N PRO A 8 12.66 36.56 -66.35
CA PRO A 8 12.36 35.68 -65.22
C PRO A 8 10.89 35.19 -65.31
N GLU A 9 10.70 33.88 -65.29
CA GLU A 9 9.40 33.24 -65.11
C GLU A 9 8.77 33.69 -63.80
N THR A 10 7.72 34.52 -63.91
CA THR A 10 6.83 34.85 -62.79
C THR A 10 6.02 33.63 -62.41
N ASN A 11 6.40 33.01 -61.29
CA ASN A 11 5.68 31.90 -60.69
C ASN A 11 4.32 32.40 -60.20
N MET A 12 3.29 32.32 -61.05
CA MET A 12 1.92 32.69 -60.76
C MET A 12 1.37 31.73 -59.68
N ALA A 13 1.40 32.15 -58.43
CA ALA A 13 0.73 31.45 -57.35
C ALA A 13 -0.76 31.28 -57.66
N ARG A 14 -1.23 30.05 -57.69
CA ARG A 14 -2.64 29.72 -57.96
C ARG A 14 -3.54 30.47 -56.95
N GLU A 15 -4.36 31.41 -57.46
CA GLU A 15 -5.32 32.16 -56.63
C GLU A 15 -6.31 31.22 -55.95
N THR A 16 -6.59 31.51 -54.67
CA THR A 16 -7.61 30.76 -53.93
C THR A 16 -8.99 31.03 -54.49
N ARG A 17 -9.81 29.99 -54.64
CA ARG A 17 -11.22 30.11 -55.09
C ARG A 17 -12.15 30.55 -53.95
N ARG A 18 -11.63 30.81 -52.72
CA ARG A 18 -12.41 31.24 -51.57
C ARG A 18 -12.65 32.74 -51.61
N ALA A 19 -13.81 33.17 -51.08
CA ALA A 19 -14.13 34.57 -50.94
C ALA A 19 -13.11 35.32 -50.07
N PRO A 20 -12.80 36.57 -50.36
CA PRO A 20 -11.97 37.39 -49.47
C PRO A 20 -12.64 37.56 -48.11
N LEU A 21 -11.82 37.56 -47.04
CA LEU A 21 -12.29 37.74 -45.68
C LEU A 21 -12.29 39.23 -45.32
N GLY A 22 -13.47 39.85 -45.30
CA GLY A 22 -13.61 41.23 -44.80
C GLY A 22 -13.55 41.27 -43.26
N LEU A 23 -12.62 42.05 -42.73
CA LEU A 23 -12.53 42.32 -41.31
C LEU A 23 -12.97 43.72 -40.96
N SER A 24 -13.83 43.87 -39.95
CA SER A 24 -14.06 45.19 -39.33
C SER A 24 -12.84 45.61 -38.54
N ASP A 25 -12.71 46.93 -38.26
CA ASP A 25 -11.59 47.45 -37.46
C ASP A 25 -11.51 46.75 -36.08
N ALA A 26 -12.66 46.51 -35.44
CA ALA A 26 -12.73 45.80 -34.19
C ALA A 26 -12.22 44.35 -34.29
N HIS A 27 -12.57 43.60 -35.36
CA HIS A 27 -12.07 42.25 -35.57
C HIS A 27 -10.58 42.25 -35.89
N ARG A 28 -10.09 43.23 -36.66
CA ARG A 28 -8.67 43.36 -36.97
C ARG A 28 -7.83 43.62 -35.70
N GLN A 29 -8.31 44.55 -34.86
CA GLN A 29 -7.65 44.83 -33.57
C GLN A 29 -7.61 43.58 -32.70
N MET A 30 -8.73 42.90 -32.46
CA MET A 30 -8.84 41.67 -31.67
C MET A 30 -7.88 40.58 -32.17
N LEU A 31 -7.85 40.34 -33.48
CA LEU A 31 -6.97 39.35 -34.10
C LEU A 31 -5.50 39.73 -33.97
N THR A 32 -5.16 41.01 -34.03
CA THR A 32 -3.79 41.52 -33.86
C THR A 32 -3.30 41.31 -32.43
N GLU A 33 -4.13 41.69 -31.45
CA GLU A 33 -3.84 41.46 -30.02
C GLU A 33 -3.68 39.97 -29.71
N LEU A 34 -4.62 39.13 -30.19
CA LEU A 34 -4.55 37.68 -30.00
C LEU A 34 -3.34 37.06 -30.70
N GLY A 35 -3.02 37.50 -31.93
CA GLY A 35 -1.86 37.02 -32.69
C GLY A 35 -0.53 37.38 -32.07
N GLY A 36 -0.46 38.42 -31.24
CA GLY A 36 0.71 38.83 -30.45
C GLY A 36 0.75 38.27 -29.03
N SER A 37 -0.32 37.62 -28.56
CA SER A 37 -0.41 37.14 -27.20
C SER A 37 0.59 36.00 -26.91
N ARG A 38 1.23 36.07 -25.71
CA ARG A 38 2.12 35.03 -25.18
C ARG A 38 1.41 34.09 -24.21
N THR A 39 0.19 34.44 -23.79
CA THR A 39 -0.56 33.69 -22.76
C THR A 39 -1.80 32.99 -23.33
N ALA A 40 -2.27 33.37 -24.51
CA ALA A 40 -3.38 32.72 -25.16
C ALA A 40 -3.01 31.33 -25.72
N PRO A 41 -3.99 30.42 -25.88
CA PRO A 41 -3.75 29.09 -26.44
C PRO A 41 -3.06 29.21 -27.81
N ALA A 42 -1.97 28.46 -28.00
CA ALA A 42 -1.13 28.51 -29.21
C ALA A 42 -1.95 28.37 -30.51
N ARG A 43 -2.94 27.46 -30.51
CA ARG A 43 -3.84 27.26 -31.66
C ARG A 43 -4.69 28.49 -32.02
N GLU A 44 -5.14 29.26 -31.02
CA GLU A 44 -5.90 30.47 -31.24
C GLU A 44 -5.00 31.58 -31.79
N VAL A 45 -3.78 31.70 -31.28
CA VAL A 45 -2.75 32.59 -31.78
C VAL A 45 -2.39 32.30 -33.26
N GLU A 46 -2.17 31.04 -33.58
CA GLU A 46 -1.89 30.61 -34.97
C GLU A 46 -3.06 30.94 -35.91
N ARG A 47 -4.30 30.65 -35.49
CA ARG A 47 -5.49 30.93 -36.28
C ARG A 47 -5.73 32.43 -36.45
N ALA A 48 -5.48 33.23 -35.43
CA ALA A 48 -5.55 34.69 -35.55
C ALA A 48 -4.57 35.21 -36.61
N LYS A 49 -3.32 34.69 -36.59
CA LYS A 49 -2.31 35.01 -37.61
C LYS A 49 -2.74 34.58 -39.01
N VAL A 50 -3.37 33.40 -39.14
CA VAL A 50 -3.91 32.92 -40.42
C VAL A 50 -4.98 33.83 -40.95
N LEU A 51 -5.99 34.23 -40.14
CA LEU A 51 -7.09 35.05 -40.54
C LEU A 51 -6.64 36.48 -40.93
N LEU A 52 -5.72 37.08 -40.18
CA LEU A 52 -5.15 38.38 -40.50
C LEU A 52 -4.46 38.35 -41.87
N ARG A 53 -3.54 37.41 -42.09
CA ARG A 53 -2.80 37.32 -43.35
C ARG A 53 -3.69 37.01 -44.53
N TYR A 54 -4.72 36.20 -44.34
CA TYR A 54 -5.69 35.92 -45.39
C TYR A 54 -6.53 37.15 -45.74
N ALA A 55 -6.96 37.94 -44.75
CA ALA A 55 -7.63 39.20 -44.97
C ALA A 55 -6.74 40.26 -45.67
N ASP A 56 -5.42 40.19 -45.47
CA ASP A 56 -4.43 41.03 -46.15
C ASP A 56 -4.09 40.53 -47.59
N GLY A 57 -4.80 39.51 -48.07
CA GLY A 57 -4.60 38.98 -49.44
C GLY A 57 -3.37 38.08 -49.61
N ILE A 58 -2.70 37.66 -48.55
CA ILE A 58 -1.52 36.81 -48.59
C ILE A 58 -1.89 35.39 -49.08
N SER A 59 -1.10 34.82 -49.98
CA SER A 59 -1.36 33.49 -50.53
C SER A 59 -1.28 32.39 -49.48
N ILE A 60 -2.09 31.33 -49.61
CA ILE A 60 -2.12 30.20 -48.70
C ILE A 60 -0.74 29.54 -48.50
N SER A 61 0.06 29.49 -49.56
CA SER A 61 1.42 28.97 -49.51
C SER A 61 2.36 29.81 -48.64
N GLU A 62 2.17 31.12 -48.70
CA GLU A 62 2.94 32.09 -47.93
C GLU A 62 2.47 32.09 -46.45
N ILE A 63 1.13 32.02 -46.21
CA ILE A 63 0.59 31.84 -44.86
C ILE A 63 1.12 30.58 -44.21
N GLN A 64 1.17 29.48 -44.95
CA GLN A 64 1.76 28.22 -44.46
C GLN A 64 3.22 28.39 -43.99
N ARG A 65 4.02 29.07 -44.81
CA ARG A 65 5.44 29.33 -44.52
C ARG A 65 5.63 30.21 -43.29
N GLN A 66 4.84 31.25 -43.17
CA GLN A 66 4.97 32.25 -42.10
C GLN A 66 4.40 31.78 -40.75
N VAL A 67 3.33 30.99 -40.75
CA VAL A 67 2.64 30.57 -39.52
C VAL A 67 3.03 29.16 -39.10
N GLY A 68 3.52 28.34 -40.02
CA GLY A 68 3.96 26.99 -39.72
C GLY A 68 2.84 25.94 -39.64
N VAL A 69 1.63 26.26 -40.00
CA VAL A 69 0.46 25.35 -39.95
C VAL A 69 0.16 24.73 -41.32
N SER A 70 -0.41 23.51 -41.32
CA SER A 70 -0.72 22.80 -42.55
C SER A 70 -1.82 23.49 -43.40
N ARG A 71 -1.77 23.34 -44.71
CA ARG A 71 -2.81 23.88 -45.63
C ARG A 71 -4.21 23.44 -45.26
N PRO A 72 -4.51 22.16 -44.90
CA PRO A 72 -5.84 21.77 -44.47
C PRO A 72 -6.33 22.55 -43.22
N THR A 73 -5.41 22.85 -42.28
CA THR A 73 -5.72 23.64 -41.08
C THR A 73 -6.04 25.08 -41.46
N ILE A 74 -5.25 25.69 -42.36
CA ILE A 74 -5.51 27.05 -42.89
C ILE A 74 -6.88 27.12 -43.54
N TYR A 75 -7.18 26.18 -44.44
CA TYR A 75 -8.47 26.13 -45.12
C TYR A 75 -9.64 25.97 -44.14
N LYS A 76 -9.55 25.05 -43.17
CA LYS A 76 -10.60 24.89 -42.16
C LYS A 76 -10.82 26.13 -41.33
N CYS A 77 -9.77 26.88 -41.00
CA CYS A 77 -9.86 28.13 -40.26
C CYS A 77 -10.57 29.19 -41.06
N ILE A 78 -10.20 29.39 -42.31
CA ILE A 78 -10.80 30.38 -43.25
C ILE A 78 -12.26 30.01 -43.52
N ASP A 79 -12.58 28.76 -43.87
CA ASP A 79 -13.91 28.29 -44.15
C ASP A 79 -14.88 28.51 -42.98
N LYS A 80 -14.43 28.28 -41.77
CA LYS A 80 -15.20 28.58 -40.54
C LYS A 80 -15.42 30.08 -40.36
N ALA A 81 -14.37 30.88 -40.57
CA ALA A 81 -14.50 32.34 -40.43
C ALA A 81 -15.45 32.91 -41.45
N LEU A 82 -15.41 32.42 -42.70
CA LEU A 82 -16.32 32.86 -43.78
C LEU A 82 -17.76 32.41 -43.56
N SER A 83 -17.98 31.21 -43.00
CA SER A 83 -19.33 30.65 -42.84
C SER A 83 -20.02 31.08 -41.53
N ALA A 84 -19.27 31.22 -40.42
CA ALA A 84 -19.82 31.41 -39.09
C ALA A 84 -19.20 32.58 -38.29
N GLY A 85 -18.37 33.37 -38.94
CA GLY A 85 -17.71 34.54 -38.37
C GLY A 85 -16.33 34.29 -37.78
N VAL A 86 -15.60 35.37 -37.58
CA VAL A 86 -14.18 35.37 -37.17
C VAL A 86 -13.93 34.63 -35.86
N GLN A 87 -14.79 34.83 -34.85
CA GLN A 87 -14.65 34.19 -33.56
C GLN A 87 -14.80 32.67 -33.63
N VAL A 88 -15.66 32.14 -34.49
CA VAL A 88 -15.84 30.70 -34.71
C VAL A 88 -14.62 30.10 -35.44
N GLY A 89 -14.02 30.91 -36.34
CA GLY A 89 -12.76 30.53 -37.01
C GLY A 89 -11.61 30.29 -36.04
N LEU A 90 -11.56 30.97 -34.90
CA LEU A 90 -10.52 30.82 -33.87
C LEU A 90 -10.66 29.55 -33.04
N ARG A 91 -11.86 29.03 -32.84
CA ARG A 91 -12.14 27.91 -31.95
C ARG A 91 -12.14 26.56 -32.67
N ASP A 92 -11.86 25.50 -31.94
CA ASP A 92 -12.08 24.15 -32.47
C ASP A 92 -13.58 23.88 -32.65
N ALA A 93 -13.92 23.04 -33.62
CA ALA A 93 -15.28 22.57 -33.72
C ALA A 93 -15.65 21.76 -32.49
N PHE A 94 -16.82 22.02 -31.91
CA PHE A 94 -17.32 21.17 -30.85
C PHE A 94 -17.52 19.76 -31.41
N HIS A 95 -16.76 18.79 -30.88
CA HIS A 95 -17.01 17.39 -31.13
C HIS A 95 -17.91 16.88 -30.02
N SER A 96 -19.16 16.55 -30.35
CA SER A 96 -19.96 15.73 -29.42
C SER A 96 -19.19 14.48 -29.07
N PRO A 97 -19.02 14.16 -27.79
CA PRO A 97 -18.44 12.87 -27.41
C PRO A 97 -19.21 11.75 -28.09
N LYS A 98 -18.51 10.78 -28.67
CA LYS A 98 -19.16 9.59 -29.22
C LYS A 98 -19.95 8.93 -28.07
N GLU A 99 -21.19 8.54 -28.32
CA GLU A 99 -21.99 7.83 -27.30
C GLU A 99 -21.21 6.62 -26.78
N PRO A 100 -21.20 6.40 -25.44
CA PRO A 100 -20.46 5.31 -24.86
C PRO A 100 -21.04 3.98 -25.36
N GLU A 101 -20.20 3.17 -26.00
CA GLU A 101 -20.59 1.82 -26.51
C GLU A 101 -20.92 0.84 -25.37
N ILE A 102 -20.41 1.09 -24.18
CA ILE A 102 -20.68 0.30 -22.96
C ILE A 102 -21.50 1.18 -22.04
N LEU A 103 -22.78 0.85 -21.91
CA LEU A 103 -23.75 1.58 -21.11
C LEU A 103 -23.55 1.32 -19.60
N ALA A 104 -24.24 2.12 -18.78
CA ALA A 104 -24.16 2.04 -17.32
C ALA A 104 -24.51 0.66 -16.77
N ASP A 105 -25.53 0.00 -17.32
CA ASP A 105 -25.99 -1.34 -16.91
C ASP A 105 -24.91 -2.40 -17.15
N ALA A 106 -24.24 -2.34 -18.30
CA ALA A 106 -23.15 -3.23 -18.64
C ALA A 106 -21.95 -3.03 -17.70
N LYS A 107 -21.63 -1.78 -17.33
CA LYS A 107 -20.59 -1.47 -16.33
C LYS A 107 -20.98 -2.01 -14.95
N ALA A 108 -22.23 -1.81 -14.52
CA ALA A 108 -22.72 -2.33 -13.24
C ALA A 108 -22.66 -3.86 -13.18
N TRP A 109 -22.98 -4.54 -14.27
CA TRP A 109 -22.86 -6.00 -14.35
C TRP A 109 -21.41 -6.48 -14.18
N VAL A 110 -20.44 -5.81 -14.84
CA VAL A 110 -19.00 -6.12 -14.66
C VAL A 110 -18.55 -5.91 -13.20
N VAL A 111 -19.03 -4.86 -12.55
CA VAL A 111 -18.74 -4.59 -11.15
C VAL A 111 -19.34 -5.66 -10.25
N ASN A 112 -20.61 -6.03 -10.46
CA ASN A 112 -21.25 -7.10 -9.71
C ASN A 112 -20.49 -8.42 -9.84
N LEU A 113 -20.10 -8.79 -11.05
CA LEU A 113 -19.29 -10.00 -11.28
C LEU A 113 -17.95 -9.92 -10.53
N ALA A 114 -17.30 -8.75 -10.50
CA ALA A 114 -16.06 -8.56 -9.77
C ALA A 114 -16.21 -8.64 -8.24
N CYS A 115 -17.41 -8.40 -7.71
CA CYS A 115 -17.74 -8.52 -6.29
C CYS A 115 -18.06 -9.97 -5.86
N THR A 116 -18.25 -10.89 -6.79
CA THR A 116 -18.38 -12.33 -6.50
C THR A 116 -17.00 -12.99 -6.42
N LYS A 117 -16.96 -14.25 -6.00
CA LYS A 117 -15.72 -15.03 -5.99
C LYS A 117 -15.57 -15.85 -7.27
N PRO A 118 -14.36 -16.01 -7.82
CA PRO A 118 -14.14 -16.90 -8.98
C PRO A 118 -14.67 -18.32 -8.78
N LYS A 119 -14.58 -18.88 -7.59
CA LYS A 119 -15.08 -20.21 -7.26
C LYS A 119 -16.60 -20.35 -7.45
N ASP A 120 -17.36 -19.30 -7.25
CA ASP A 120 -18.81 -19.27 -7.43
C ASP A 120 -19.17 -19.41 -8.94
N HIS A 121 -18.19 -19.24 -9.81
CA HIS A 121 -18.27 -19.42 -11.27
C HIS A 121 -17.49 -20.65 -11.76
N GLY A 122 -17.20 -21.61 -10.87
CA GLY A 122 -16.53 -22.86 -11.22
C GLY A 122 -15.01 -22.77 -11.43
N LEU A 123 -14.38 -21.68 -10.96
CA LEU A 123 -12.92 -21.50 -11.02
C LEU A 123 -12.29 -21.88 -9.68
N ALA A 124 -11.04 -22.35 -9.70
CA ALA A 124 -10.34 -22.75 -8.47
C ALA A 124 -9.88 -21.58 -7.58
N ALA A 125 -9.87 -20.35 -8.10
CA ALA A 125 -9.33 -19.19 -7.39
C ALA A 125 -10.34 -18.59 -6.40
N GLU A 126 -9.84 -18.02 -5.28
CA GLU A 126 -10.65 -17.27 -4.32
C GLU A 126 -10.76 -15.78 -4.67
N LEU A 127 -9.81 -15.24 -5.42
CA LEU A 127 -9.76 -13.83 -5.82
C LEU A 127 -9.62 -13.70 -7.33
N TRP A 128 -10.25 -12.66 -7.88
CA TRP A 128 -10.13 -12.34 -9.28
C TRP A 128 -8.76 -11.74 -9.61
N THR A 129 -8.01 -12.35 -10.51
CA THR A 129 -7.03 -11.59 -11.30
C THR A 129 -7.77 -10.83 -12.39
N LEU A 130 -7.25 -9.69 -12.80
CA LEU A 130 -7.88 -8.90 -13.87
C LEU A 130 -8.06 -9.74 -15.17
N SER A 131 -7.08 -10.58 -15.48
CA SER A 131 -7.13 -11.45 -16.66
C SER A 131 -8.21 -12.56 -16.56
N ALA A 132 -8.39 -13.14 -15.38
CA ALA A 132 -9.44 -14.13 -15.15
C ALA A 132 -10.83 -13.48 -15.21
N LEU A 133 -11.00 -12.31 -14.61
CA LEU A 133 -12.23 -11.54 -14.68
C LEU A 133 -12.60 -11.18 -16.11
N VAL A 134 -11.66 -10.68 -16.91
CA VAL A 134 -11.90 -10.36 -18.33
C VAL A 134 -12.36 -11.59 -19.11
N ARG A 135 -11.73 -12.76 -18.90
CA ARG A 135 -12.16 -14.01 -19.55
C ARG A 135 -13.59 -14.37 -19.15
N GLN A 136 -13.93 -14.26 -17.87
CA GLN A 136 -15.27 -14.56 -17.37
C GLN A 136 -16.30 -13.57 -17.91
N VAL A 137 -16.00 -12.28 -17.93
CA VAL A 137 -16.84 -11.25 -18.54
C VAL A 137 -17.16 -11.62 -19.99
N ARG A 138 -16.13 -11.88 -20.80
CA ARG A 138 -16.30 -12.25 -22.21
C ARG A 138 -17.14 -13.50 -22.40
N LYS A 139 -16.94 -14.50 -21.56
CA LYS A 139 -17.64 -15.78 -21.61
C LYS A 139 -19.14 -15.62 -21.35
N CYS A 140 -19.51 -14.80 -20.37
CA CYS A 140 -20.90 -14.68 -19.91
C CYS A 140 -21.62 -13.45 -20.47
N ALA A 141 -20.95 -12.57 -21.20
CA ALA A 141 -21.49 -11.28 -21.63
C ALA A 141 -22.74 -11.41 -22.52
N VAL A 142 -22.73 -12.35 -23.47
CA VAL A 142 -23.84 -12.54 -24.41
C VAL A 142 -25.05 -13.05 -23.68
N ASP A 143 -24.90 -14.07 -22.85
CA ASP A 143 -25.98 -14.68 -22.06
C ASP A 143 -26.56 -13.69 -21.04
N ALA A 144 -25.75 -12.78 -20.54
CA ALA A 144 -26.16 -11.70 -19.64
C ALA A 144 -26.83 -10.51 -20.36
N GLY A 145 -26.96 -10.52 -21.68
CA GLY A 145 -27.57 -9.45 -22.45
C GLY A 145 -26.63 -8.30 -22.82
N PHE A 146 -25.31 -8.46 -22.66
CA PHE A 146 -24.30 -7.44 -22.93
C PHE A 146 -23.30 -7.84 -24.04
N PRO A 147 -23.74 -8.06 -25.28
CA PRO A 147 -22.91 -8.61 -26.36
C PRO A 147 -21.64 -7.77 -26.63
N ARG A 148 -21.68 -6.47 -26.40
CA ARG A 148 -20.51 -5.58 -26.55
C ARG A 148 -19.35 -5.91 -25.58
N LEU A 149 -19.62 -6.59 -24.47
CA LEU A 149 -18.61 -7.02 -23.52
C LEU A 149 -17.92 -8.32 -23.93
N ALA A 150 -18.40 -9.03 -24.93
CA ALA A 150 -17.77 -10.27 -25.42
C ALA A 150 -16.36 -10.06 -25.96
N GLU A 151 -16.04 -8.84 -26.41
CA GLU A 151 -14.71 -8.46 -26.91
C GLU A 151 -14.02 -7.41 -26.03
N VAL A 152 -14.53 -7.18 -24.82
CA VAL A 152 -14.01 -6.13 -23.93
C VAL A 152 -12.52 -6.30 -23.64
N GLY A 153 -11.77 -5.21 -23.78
CA GLY A 153 -10.35 -5.18 -23.47
C GLY A 153 -10.04 -5.15 -21.97
N LYS A 154 -8.88 -5.65 -21.59
CA LYS A 154 -8.40 -5.65 -20.19
C LYS A 154 -8.38 -4.23 -19.58
N THR A 155 -7.94 -3.25 -20.33
CA THR A 155 -7.91 -1.83 -19.91
C THR A 155 -9.31 -1.26 -19.67
N THR A 156 -10.30 -1.68 -20.45
CA THR A 156 -11.69 -1.23 -20.27
C THR A 156 -12.27 -1.78 -18.98
N VAL A 157 -12.11 -3.08 -18.70
CA VAL A 157 -12.54 -3.68 -17.43
C VAL A 157 -11.81 -3.02 -16.25
N TRP A 158 -10.51 -2.78 -16.38
CA TRP A 158 -9.76 -2.07 -15.34
C TRP A 158 -10.31 -0.66 -15.07
N ARG A 159 -10.66 0.12 -16.12
CA ARG A 159 -11.27 1.45 -15.96
C ARG A 159 -12.62 1.36 -15.25
N ILE A 160 -13.48 0.42 -15.64
CA ILE A 160 -14.79 0.21 -14.99
C ILE A 160 -14.63 -0.06 -13.50
N LEU A 161 -13.68 -0.93 -13.12
CA LEU A 161 -13.41 -1.24 -11.72
C LEU A 161 -12.83 -0.04 -10.96
N ASN A 162 -11.95 0.71 -11.61
CA ASN A 162 -11.29 1.87 -11.01
C ASN A 162 -12.27 3.04 -10.80
N GLU A 163 -13.26 3.24 -11.68
CA GLU A 163 -14.36 4.20 -11.50
C GLU A 163 -15.12 3.96 -10.19
N GLN A 164 -15.24 2.71 -9.74
CA GLN A 164 -15.91 2.30 -8.50
C GLN A 164 -14.94 1.96 -7.36
N ASN A 165 -13.63 2.21 -7.55
CA ASN A 165 -12.55 1.85 -6.60
C ASN A 165 -12.56 0.35 -6.19
N ILE A 166 -12.99 -0.55 -7.07
CA ILE A 166 -13.02 -2.00 -6.81
C ILE A 166 -11.67 -2.63 -7.14
N LYS A 167 -11.12 -3.38 -6.18
CA LYS A 167 -9.83 -4.09 -6.30
C LYS A 167 -10.01 -5.57 -5.96
N PRO A 168 -10.61 -6.39 -6.83
CA PRO A 168 -11.03 -7.76 -6.52
C PRO A 168 -9.87 -8.75 -6.33
N HIS A 169 -8.64 -8.30 -6.57
CA HIS A 169 -7.39 -9.05 -6.35
C HIS A 169 -6.75 -8.76 -4.99
N ARG A 170 -7.35 -7.89 -4.13
CA ARG A 170 -6.82 -7.51 -2.83
C ARG A 170 -7.67 -8.04 -1.71
N VAL A 171 -7.03 -8.46 -0.62
CA VAL A 171 -7.68 -8.81 0.64
C VAL A 171 -7.43 -7.67 1.63
N ARG A 172 -8.48 -7.27 2.31
CA ARG A 172 -8.40 -6.46 3.52
C ARG A 172 -8.86 -7.34 4.68
N TYR A 173 -7.97 -7.57 5.61
CA TYR A 173 -8.33 -8.27 6.83
C TYR A 173 -9.12 -7.33 7.74
N TYR A 174 -10.17 -7.84 8.34
CA TYR A 174 -10.89 -7.21 9.43
C TYR A 174 -10.96 -8.18 10.61
N LEU A 175 -11.03 -7.64 11.81
CA LEU A 175 -11.17 -8.43 13.01
C LEU A 175 -12.66 -8.62 13.30
N GLU A 176 -13.14 -9.84 13.19
CA GLU A 176 -14.49 -10.16 13.61
C GLU A 176 -14.51 -10.40 15.12
N LYS A 177 -15.33 -9.63 15.82
CA LYS A 177 -15.47 -9.70 17.27
C LYS A 177 -16.26 -10.95 17.67
N ARG A 178 -15.57 -12.09 17.79
CA ARG A 178 -16.17 -13.38 18.20
C ARG A 178 -16.15 -13.59 19.72
N ASP A 179 -15.41 -12.76 20.46
CA ASP A 179 -15.38 -12.78 21.92
C ASP A 179 -16.47 -11.84 22.44
N PRO A 180 -17.51 -12.34 23.13
CA PRO A 180 -18.55 -11.48 23.72
C PRO A 180 -17.99 -10.44 24.71
N GLU A 181 -16.85 -10.74 25.32
CA GLU A 181 -16.18 -9.87 26.28
C GLU A 181 -15.05 -9.05 25.66
N PHE A 182 -14.97 -8.98 24.31
CA PHE A 182 -13.84 -8.35 23.60
C PHE A 182 -13.56 -6.94 24.11
N ASP A 183 -14.58 -6.09 24.16
CA ASP A 183 -14.41 -4.69 24.54
C ASP A 183 -14.04 -4.53 26.02
N ARG A 184 -14.54 -5.40 26.91
CA ARG A 184 -14.18 -5.41 28.36
C ARG A 184 -12.69 -5.79 28.53
N LYS A 185 -12.28 -6.92 27.96
CA LYS A 185 -10.89 -7.41 28.04
C LYS A 185 -9.91 -6.44 27.39
N MET A 186 -10.28 -5.84 26.25
CA MET A 186 -9.46 -4.84 25.61
C MET A 186 -9.25 -3.62 26.53
N ARG A 187 -10.31 -3.11 27.15
CA ARG A 187 -10.20 -1.99 28.10
C ARG A 187 -9.32 -2.34 29.29
N GLU A 188 -9.47 -3.53 29.84
CA GLU A 188 -8.67 -4.01 30.97
C GLU A 188 -7.17 -4.02 30.62
N VAL A 189 -6.79 -4.58 29.45
CA VAL A 189 -5.40 -4.56 28.97
C VAL A 189 -4.91 -3.13 28.76
N LEU A 190 -5.71 -2.26 28.15
CA LEU A 190 -5.34 -0.87 27.90
C LEU A 190 -5.16 -0.05 29.17
N LEU A 191 -6.01 -0.28 30.20
CA LEU A 191 -5.87 0.35 31.52
C LEU A 191 -4.56 -0.07 32.20
N VAL A 192 -4.22 -1.36 32.15
CA VAL A 192 -2.95 -1.87 32.66
C VAL A 192 -1.76 -1.20 31.97
N TYR A 193 -1.81 -1.03 30.68
CA TYR A 193 -0.75 -0.36 29.92
C TYR A 193 -0.66 1.13 30.24
N GLN A 194 -1.79 1.79 30.44
CA GLN A 194 -1.83 3.18 30.87
C GLN A 194 -1.22 3.34 32.27
N GLU A 195 -1.54 2.45 33.20
CA GLU A 195 -0.96 2.41 34.54
C GLU A 195 0.58 2.32 34.49
N VAL A 196 1.13 1.38 33.71
CA VAL A 196 2.59 1.27 33.49
C VAL A 196 3.19 2.57 32.97
N SER A 197 2.52 3.26 32.04
CA SER A 197 3.01 4.53 31.49
C SER A 197 3.03 5.65 32.53
N LEU A 198 2.01 5.73 33.39
CA LEU A 198 1.93 6.71 34.48
C LEU A 198 3.03 6.49 35.53
N TYR A 199 3.36 5.24 35.84
CA TYR A 199 4.49 4.94 36.71
C TYR A 199 5.82 5.41 36.11
N ALA A 200 6.03 5.22 34.81
CA ALA A 200 7.26 5.66 34.13
C ALA A 200 7.41 7.19 34.07
N GLU A 201 6.30 7.94 34.15
CA GLU A 201 6.30 9.42 34.16
C GLU A 201 6.45 10.01 35.58
N GLY A 202 6.58 9.18 36.64
CA GLY A 202 6.73 9.62 38.03
C GLY A 202 5.50 10.27 38.64
N THR A 203 4.35 10.09 37.99
CA THR A 203 3.06 10.66 38.43
C THR A 203 2.30 9.75 39.43
N ALA A 204 2.76 8.51 39.60
CA ALA A 204 2.19 7.59 40.58
C ALA A 204 2.75 7.88 41.98
N GLN A 205 1.88 8.10 42.97
CA GLN A 205 2.27 8.21 44.36
C GLN A 205 2.84 6.89 44.86
N GLU A 206 3.92 6.96 45.67
CA GLU A 206 4.39 5.80 46.45
C GLU A 206 3.22 5.28 47.29
N SER A 207 2.71 4.13 46.94
CA SER A 207 1.59 3.46 47.64
C SER A 207 2.20 2.44 48.62
N GLU A 208 1.59 2.29 49.82
CA GLU A 208 1.92 1.25 50.78
C GLU A 208 1.60 -0.18 50.29
N THR A 209 1.11 -0.31 49.06
CA THR A 209 0.78 -1.60 48.44
C THR A 209 2.02 -2.28 47.87
N PRO A 210 2.04 -3.61 47.80
CA PRO A 210 3.16 -4.34 47.17
C PRO A 210 3.42 -3.85 45.76
N PRO A 211 4.71 -3.72 45.33
CA PRO A 211 5.04 -3.28 44.00
C PRO A 211 4.49 -4.24 42.94
N VAL A 212 3.93 -3.70 41.89
CA VAL A 212 3.35 -4.47 40.78
C VAL A 212 4.28 -4.38 39.55
N TYR A 213 4.77 -5.52 39.09
CA TYR A 213 5.55 -5.62 37.86
C TYR A 213 4.68 -6.21 36.76
N THR A 214 4.51 -5.48 35.68
CA THR A 214 3.68 -5.90 34.56
C THR A 214 4.56 -6.46 33.43
N VAL A 215 4.28 -7.71 33.03
CA VAL A 215 4.95 -8.39 31.93
C VAL A 215 3.98 -8.81 30.85
N SER A 216 4.38 -8.71 29.60
CA SER A 216 3.64 -9.23 28.44
C SER A 216 4.29 -10.56 28.02
N VAL A 217 3.53 -11.65 27.99
CA VAL A 217 4.03 -13.03 27.81
C VAL A 217 3.41 -13.67 26.58
N ASP A 218 4.24 -14.35 25.79
CA ASP A 218 3.81 -15.16 24.64
C ASP A 218 4.86 -16.15 24.20
N GLU A 219 4.52 -16.98 23.22
CA GLU A 219 5.43 -17.92 22.56
C GLU A 219 5.68 -17.54 21.11
N LYS A 220 6.93 -17.69 20.69
CA LYS A 220 7.31 -17.70 19.26
C LYS A 220 7.69 -19.13 18.86
N PRO A 221 6.73 -19.93 18.36
CA PRO A 221 6.99 -21.30 17.95
C PRO A 221 7.71 -21.36 16.62
N GLY A 222 8.30 -22.54 16.31
CA GLY A 222 8.74 -22.88 14.97
C GLY A 222 9.97 -22.14 14.47
N VAL A 223 10.82 -21.59 15.34
CA VAL A 223 12.09 -21.00 14.93
C VAL A 223 12.99 -22.11 14.36
N GLN A 224 13.29 -22.01 13.06
CA GLN A 224 13.97 -23.08 12.34
C GLN A 224 15.49 -23.04 12.56
N ALA A 225 16.06 -24.20 12.90
CA ALA A 225 17.50 -24.43 12.85
C ALA A 225 17.90 -24.87 11.44
N ILE A 226 18.46 -23.93 10.67
CA ILE A 226 18.83 -24.12 9.27
C ILE A 226 20.33 -23.93 9.13
N GLY A 227 21.00 -24.92 8.51
CA GLY A 227 22.41 -24.86 8.16
C GLY A 227 22.65 -24.58 6.69
N LEU A 228 23.86 -24.13 6.38
CA LEU A 228 24.37 -23.98 5.03
C LEU A 228 24.88 -25.31 4.49
N THR A 229 24.74 -25.54 3.19
CA THR A 229 25.37 -26.63 2.43
C THR A 229 26.72 -26.20 1.85
N ALA A 230 26.89 -24.91 1.58
CA ALA A 230 28.14 -24.27 1.16
C ALA A 230 28.33 -22.94 1.91
N PRO A 231 29.57 -22.44 2.09
CA PRO A 231 29.84 -21.16 2.71
C PRO A 231 29.17 -20.00 1.94
N ASP A 232 28.70 -18.99 2.67
CA ASP A 232 28.25 -17.73 2.06
C ASP A 232 29.42 -17.06 1.34
N LEU A 233 29.15 -16.44 0.19
CA LEU A 233 30.12 -15.63 -0.51
C LEU A 233 29.97 -14.17 -0.03
N PRO A 234 31.07 -13.53 0.42
CA PRO A 234 31.02 -12.15 0.89
C PRO A 234 30.75 -11.15 -0.25
N PRO A 235 30.26 -9.95 0.06
CA PRO A 235 30.17 -8.88 -0.93
C PRO A 235 31.56 -8.50 -1.49
N ILE A 236 31.61 -8.18 -2.77
CA ILE A 236 32.83 -7.69 -3.45
C ILE A 236 32.60 -6.21 -3.78
N PRO A 237 33.41 -5.26 -3.26
CA PRO A 237 33.26 -3.86 -3.56
C PRO A 237 33.25 -3.57 -5.07
N ALA A 238 32.30 -2.78 -5.52
CA ALA A 238 32.06 -2.41 -6.92
C ALA A 238 31.61 -3.53 -7.88
N GLU A 239 31.53 -4.78 -7.41
CA GLU A 239 31.09 -5.92 -8.22
C GLU A 239 29.81 -6.54 -7.67
N GLU A 240 29.84 -7.03 -6.42
CA GLU A 240 28.71 -7.71 -5.78
C GLU A 240 28.30 -7.01 -4.48
N ALA A 241 27.16 -6.33 -4.50
CA ALA A 241 26.72 -5.50 -3.39
C ALA A 241 26.21 -6.26 -2.17
N SER A 242 25.95 -7.58 -2.28
CA SER A 242 25.28 -8.39 -1.26
C SER A 242 25.96 -9.73 -1.02
N VAL A 243 25.73 -10.29 0.17
CA VAL A 243 26.13 -11.69 0.47
C VAL A 243 25.35 -12.61 -0.44
N ALA A 244 26.06 -13.48 -1.19
CA ALA A 244 25.45 -14.56 -1.95
C ALA A 244 25.40 -15.84 -1.11
N ARG A 245 24.27 -16.52 -1.14
CA ARG A 245 24.00 -17.72 -0.34
C ARG A 245 23.42 -18.81 -1.23
N ASP A 246 23.84 -20.07 -0.99
CA ASP A 246 23.28 -21.21 -1.67
C ASP A 246 21.78 -21.36 -1.38
N TYR A 247 21.03 -21.83 -2.37
CA TYR A 247 19.60 -22.12 -2.25
C TYR A 247 19.35 -23.36 -1.40
N GLU A 248 20.28 -24.32 -1.40
CA GLU A 248 20.17 -25.52 -0.60
C GLU A 248 20.49 -25.25 0.87
N TYR A 249 19.83 -26.00 1.76
CA TYR A 249 20.02 -25.87 3.19
C TYR A 249 19.74 -27.19 3.92
N VAL A 250 20.37 -27.38 5.06
CA VAL A 250 20.12 -28.50 5.99
C VAL A 250 19.17 -28.05 7.09
N ARG A 251 18.17 -28.87 7.41
CA ARG A 251 17.25 -28.64 8.54
C ARG A 251 17.61 -29.49 9.72
N PHE A 252 17.87 -28.86 10.87
CA PHE A 252 18.13 -29.52 12.14
C PHE A 252 16.90 -29.63 13.04
N GLY A 253 15.76 -29.02 12.62
CA GLY A 253 14.51 -28.98 13.35
C GLY A 253 14.12 -27.57 13.80
N THR A 254 13.28 -27.49 14.83
CA THR A 254 12.74 -26.22 15.32
C THR A 254 12.90 -26.06 16.81
N LEU A 255 12.91 -24.82 17.29
CA LEU A 255 12.82 -24.44 18.70
C LEU A 255 11.66 -23.43 18.86
N SER A 256 11.17 -23.31 20.09
CA SER A 256 10.20 -22.30 20.51
C SER A 256 10.86 -21.36 21.53
N ILE A 257 10.59 -20.07 21.39
CA ILE A 257 10.99 -19.05 22.36
C ILE A 257 9.76 -18.76 23.21
N LEU A 258 9.82 -19.00 24.51
CA LEU A 258 8.85 -18.55 25.49
C LEU A 258 9.45 -17.32 26.15
N ALA A 259 8.77 -16.18 26.11
CA ALA A 259 9.35 -14.93 26.60
C ALA A 259 8.33 -14.07 27.34
N ALA A 260 8.84 -13.30 28.29
CA ALA A 260 8.16 -12.23 28.99
C ALA A 260 8.91 -10.93 28.72
N LEU A 261 8.20 -9.90 28.25
CA LEU A 261 8.68 -8.54 28.14
C LEU A 261 8.26 -7.76 29.38
N ASP A 262 9.20 -7.32 30.20
CA ASP A 262 8.96 -6.39 31.29
C ASP A 262 8.59 -5.01 30.70
N LEU A 263 7.41 -4.52 30.98
CA LEU A 263 6.91 -3.27 30.39
C LEU A 263 7.47 -2.03 31.08
N HIS A 264 8.02 -2.16 32.30
CA HIS A 264 8.64 -1.06 33.03
C HIS A 264 10.08 -0.80 32.57
N THR A 265 10.83 -1.89 32.36
CA THR A 265 12.27 -1.82 32.03
C THR A 265 12.56 -2.05 30.55
N GLY A 266 11.69 -2.77 29.85
CA GLY A 266 11.93 -3.26 28.49
C GLY A 266 12.82 -4.52 28.43
N GLN A 267 13.18 -5.11 29.57
CA GLN A 267 13.95 -6.35 29.61
C GLN A 267 13.13 -7.54 29.15
N ILE A 268 13.80 -8.51 28.54
CA ILE A 268 13.19 -9.74 28.04
C ILE A 268 13.70 -10.91 28.89
N ILE A 269 12.78 -11.58 29.57
CA ILE A 269 13.06 -12.81 30.32
C ILE A 269 12.56 -13.95 29.44
N ALA A 270 13.45 -14.84 29.00
CA ALA A 270 13.09 -15.86 28.03
C ALA A 270 13.64 -17.25 28.33
N LYS A 271 12.98 -18.25 27.76
CA LYS A 271 13.40 -19.65 27.72
C LYS A 271 13.27 -20.13 26.26
N VAL A 272 14.25 -20.95 25.84
CA VAL A 272 14.27 -21.53 24.48
C VAL A 272 14.24 -23.05 24.61
N GLU A 273 13.15 -23.65 24.12
CA GLU A 273 12.88 -25.07 24.29
C GLU A 273 12.38 -25.72 23.00
N PRO A 274 12.49 -27.04 22.82
CA PRO A 274 11.93 -27.73 21.66
C PRO A 274 10.40 -27.70 21.59
N LYS A 275 9.72 -27.43 22.69
CA LYS A 275 8.25 -27.40 22.83
C LYS A 275 7.83 -26.23 23.72
N HIS A 276 6.55 -25.88 23.63
CA HIS A 276 5.93 -24.77 24.40
C HIS A 276 4.63 -25.25 25.07
N ARG A 277 4.73 -26.29 25.90
CA ARG A 277 3.62 -26.89 26.64
C ARG A 277 3.53 -26.25 28.04
N SER A 278 2.54 -26.65 28.82
CA SER A 278 2.31 -26.22 30.19
C SER A 278 3.57 -26.30 31.06
N ARG A 279 4.34 -27.35 30.92
CA ARG A 279 5.62 -27.54 31.66
C ARG A 279 6.62 -26.42 31.34
N GLU A 280 6.86 -26.17 30.08
CA GLU A 280 7.80 -25.13 29.63
C GLU A 280 7.31 -23.74 30.05
N PHE A 281 6.01 -23.53 30.03
CA PHE A 281 5.39 -22.28 30.51
C PHE A 281 5.51 -22.11 32.04
N ILE A 282 5.25 -23.15 32.81
CA ILE A 282 5.46 -23.15 34.30
C ILE A 282 6.93 -22.82 34.63
N ASP A 283 7.88 -23.34 33.84
CA ASP A 283 9.29 -23.01 34.03
C ASP A 283 9.61 -21.55 33.72
N LEU A 284 8.86 -20.89 32.79
CA LEU A 284 8.96 -19.45 32.59
C LEU A 284 8.37 -18.69 33.80
N LEU A 285 7.22 -19.11 34.33
CA LEU A 285 6.64 -18.52 35.55
C LEU A 285 7.60 -18.62 36.75
N LYS A 286 8.28 -19.75 36.92
CA LYS A 286 9.31 -19.90 37.98
C LYS A 286 10.47 -18.93 37.79
N ARG A 287 10.87 -18.65 36.56
CA ARG A 287 11.92 -17.65 36.28
C ARG A 287 11.45 -16.24 36.63
N LEU A 288 10.20 -15.91 36.32
CA LEU A 288 9.59 -14.62 36.70
C LEU A 288 9.49 -14.49 38.23
N ASP A 289 9.06 -15.56 38.90
CA ASP A 289 8.99 -15.61 40.36
C ASP A 289 10.34 -15.34 41.04
N ALA A 290 11.41 -15.92 40.50
CA ALA A 290 12.77 -15.72 40.99
C ALA A 290 13.40 -14.38 40.58
N HIS A 291 12.90 -13.73 39.53
CA HIS A 291 13.45 -12.48 39.01
C HIS A 291 12.96 -11.24 39.80
N TYR A 292 11.72 -11.23 40.19
CA TYR A 292 11.10 -10.10 40.92
C TYR A 292 11.13 -10.29 42.43
N PRO A 293 11.14 -9.19 43.23
CA PRO A 293 11.09 -9.25 44.66
C PRO A 293 9.95 -10.15 45.19
N SER A 294 10.17 -10.85 46.29
CA SER A 294 9.23 -11.85 46.80
C SER A 294 7.88 -11.31 47.25
N ASP A 295 7.84 -10.04 47.63
CA ASP A 295 6.65 -9.29 48.08
C ASP A 295 5.87 -8.64 46.92
N ALA A 296 6.44 -8.63 45.72
CA ALA A 296 5.80 -8.00 44.57
C ALA A 296 4.70 -8.87 43.94
N ILE A 297 3.75 -8.21 43.27
CA ILE A 297 2.77 -8.85 42.40
C ILE A 297 3.31 -8.85 40.96
N ILE A 298 3.25 -9.99 40.31
CA ILE A 298 3.63 -10.15 38.90
C ILE A 298 2.35 -10.19 38.08
N ARG A 299 2.02 -9.08 37.39
CA ARG A 299 0.87 -8.99 36.50
C ARG A 299 1.30 -9.48 35.11
N VAL A 300 0.62 -10.52 34.63
CA VAL A 300 0.96 -11.20 33.39
C VAL A 300 -0.11 -10.95 32.33
N VAL A 301 0.20 -10.15 31.31
CA VAL A 301 -0.65 -9.96 30.13
C VAL A 301 -0.33 -11.09 29.15
N LEU A 302 -1.32 -11.90 28.81
CA LEU A 302 -1.16 -13.11 27.98
C LEU A 302 -2.41 -13.39 27.16
N ASP A 303 -2.25 -14.22 26.13
CA ASP A 303 -3.37 -14.70 25.33
C ASP A 303 -4.12 -15.87 26.00
N ASN A 304 -5.15 -16.39 25.29
CA ASN A 304 -5.94 -17.52 25.79
C ASN A 304 -5.36 -18.88 25.34
N HIS A 305 -4.03 -19.01 25.19
CA HIS A 305 -3.42 -20.29 24.84
C HIS A 305 -3.68 -21.34 25.94
N SER A 306 -3.95 -22.58 25.53
CA SER A 306 -4.34 -23.66 26.44
C SER A 306 -3.29 -24.01 27.50
N ALA A 307 -2.02 -23.79 27.21
CA ALA A 307 -0.93 -24.03 28.15
C ALA A 307 -0.98 -23.06 29.35
N HIS A 308 -1.50 -21.84 29.18
CA HIS A 308 -1.59 -20.80 30.19
C HIS A 308 -2.62 -21.10 31.29
N ILE A 309 -3.68 -21.80 30.91
CA ILE A 309 -4.83 -22.14 31.79
C ILE A 309 -4.97 -23.65 32.03
N SER A 310 -3.95 -24.43 31.73
CA SER A 310 -3.96 -25.87 31.94
C SER A 310 -4.07 -26.24 33.41
N LYS A 311 -4.55 -27.45 33.72
CA LYS A 311 -4.63 -27.93 35.11
C LYS A 311 -3.27 -27.85 35.82
N GLU A 312 -2.20 -28.17 35.12
CA GLU A 312 -0.83 -28.14 35.67
C GLU A 312 -0.41 -26.69 36.00
N THR A 313 -0.67 -25.78 35.11
CA THR A 313 -0.36 -24.36 35.32
C THR A 313 -1.17 -23.78 36.46
N MET A 314 -2.48 -24.05 36.51
CA MET A 314 -3.35 -23.58 37.61
C MET A 314 -2.95 -24.19 38.97
N ALA A 315 -2.50 -25.45 38.98
CA ALA A 315 -1.98 -26.07 40.18
C ALA A 315 -0.69 -25.39 40.68
N TYR A 316 0.22 -25.01 39.76
CA TYR A 316 1.39 -24.23 40.13
C TYR A 316 1.03 -22.87 40.69
N LEU A 317 0.15 -22.11 40.01
CA LEU A 317 -0.31 -20.79 40.49
C LEU A 317 -0.95 -20.86 41.88
N ALA A 318 -1.72 -21.90 42.14
CA ALA A 318 -2.31 -22.13 43.48
C ALA A 318 -1.25 -22.30 44.62
N THR A 319 -0.02 -22.68 44.28
CA THR A 319 1.10 -22.72 45.24
C THR A 319 1.72 -21.33 45.51
N ARG A 320 1.28 -20.30 44.81
CA ARG A 320 1.78 -18.92 44.87
C ARG A 320 0.64 -17.92 45.01
N PRO A 321 -0.16 -18.01 46.05
CA PRO A 321 -1.35 -17.17 46.23
C PRO A 321 -0.96 -15.68 46.28
N GLY A 322 -1.68 -14.85 45.49
CA GLY A 322 -1.43 -13.39 45.40
C GLY A 322 -0.19 -12.98 44.62
N ARG A 323 0.64 -13.92 44.14
CA ARG A 323 1.88 -13.61 43.46
C ARG A 323 1.69 -13.27 41.99
N PHE A 324 0.77 -13.94 41.29
CA PHE A 324 0.52 -13.77 39.86
C PHE A 324 -0.91 -13.27 39.62
N GLU A 325 -1.03 -12.18 38.84
CA GLU A 325 -2.31 -11.63 38.39
C GLU A 325 -2.36 -11.80 36.83
N TYR A 326 -3.36 -12.54 36.32
CA TYR A 326 -3.52 -12.77 34.89
C TYR A 326 -4.46 -11.76 34.27
N ILE A 327 -3.99 -11.10 33.20
CA ILE A 327 -4.77 -10.21 32.34
C ILE A 327 -4.84 -10.85 30.96
N HIS A 328 -6.01 -11.40 30.63
CA HIS A 328 -6.20 -12.06 29.34
C HIS A 328 -6.53 -11.07 28.23
N THR A 329 -5.79 -11.16 27.11
CA THR A 329 -6.19 -10.49 25.89
C THR A 329 -7.49 -11.10 25.35
N PRO A 330 -8.35 -10.33 24.64
CA PRO A 330 -9.53 -10.90 24.01
C PRO A 330 -9.14 -11.93 22.95
N LYS A 331 -10.01 -12.89 22.70
CA LYS A 331 -9.81 -13.85 21.59
C LYS A 331 -9.65 -13.09 20.28
N HIS A 332 -8.67 -13.48 19.48
CA HIS A 332 -8.26 -12.79 18.26
C HIS A 332 -7.71 -11.35 18.47
N GLY A 333 -7.33 -11.01 19.69
CA GLY A 333 -6.71 -9.74 20.05
C GLY A 333 -5.21 -9.83 20.34
N SER A 334 -4.47 -10.77 19.72
CA SER A 334 -3.02 -10.97 19.92
C SER A 334 -2.19 -9.70 19.67
N TRP A 335 -2.66 -8.79 18.81
CA TRP A 335 -2.02 -7.51 18.56
C TRP A 335 -1.97 -6.59 19.81
N LEU A 336 -2.77 -6.87 20.85
CA LEU A 336 -2.67 -6.24 22.16
C LEU A 336 -1.51 -6.80 23.00
N ASN A 337 -0.94 -7.94 22.63
CA ASN A 337 0.18 -8.55 23.35
C ASN A 337 1.51 -7.93 22.91
N LEU A 338 2.09 -7.07 23.75
CA LEU A 338 3.26 -6.26 23.41
C LEU A 338 4.55 -7.05 23.16
N ILE A 339 4.67 -8.25 23.68
CA ILE A 339 5.82 -9.14 23.41
C ILE A 339 5.96 -9.46 21.92
N GLU A 340 4.88 -9.41 21.14
CA GLU A 340 4.92 -9.57 19.69
C GLU A 340 5.82 -8.52 19.00
N CYS A 341 5.92 -7.32 19.56
CA CYS A 341 6.85 -6.30 19.10
C CYS A 341 8.31 -6.75 19.29
N ALA A 342 8.62 -7.37 20.44
CA ALA A 342 9.95 -7.92 20.73
C ALA A 342 10.28 -9.08 19.78
N PHE A 343 9.34 -10.00 19.55
CA PHE A 343 9.52 -11.09 18.58
C PHE A 343 9.71 -10.58 17.17
N SER A 344 9.01 -9.53 16.78
CA SER A 344 9.18 -8.86 15.48
C SER A 344 10.57 -8.20 15.36
N LYS A 345 11.07 -7.61 16.43
CA LYS A 345 12.43 -7.06 16.50
C LYS A 345 13.47 -8.18 16.37
N MET A 346 13.35 -9.27 17.14
CA MET A 346 14.23 -10.44 17.07
C MET A 346 14.27 -11.03 15.64
N ALA A 347 13.08 -11.16 15.02
CA ALA A 347 12.98 -11.69 13.66
C ALA A 347 13.76 -10.84 12.66
N ARG A 348 13.68 -9.52 12.75
CA ARG A 348 14.34 -8.60 11.80
C ARG A 348 15.83 -8.46 12.05
N THR A 349 16.28 -8.54 13.30
CA THR A 349 17.67 -8.29 13.67
C THR A 349 18.56 -9.53 13.50
N PHE A 350 18.16 -10.68 14.02
CA PHE A 350 19.04 -11.85 14.00
C PHE A 350 18.40 -13.18 13.57
N LEU A 351 17.07 -13.39 13.72
CA LEU A 351 16.48 -14.68 13.39
C LEU A 351 16.31 -14.91 11.89
N ARG A 352 15.97 -13.85 11.12
CA ARG A 352 15.62 -13.96 9.71
C ARG A 352 16.69 -14.61 8.84
N HIS A 353 17.95 -14.31 9.12
CA HIS A 353 19.08 -14.78 8.31
C HIS A 353 20.03 -15.69 9.09
N ILE A 354 19.63 -16.12 10.29
CA ILE A 354 20.46 -17.01 11.13
C ILE A 354 20.73 -18.32 10.40
N ARG A 355 21.97 -18.77 10.45
CA ARG A 355 22.40 -20.09 10.01
C ARG A 355 23.19 -20.73 11.13
N VAL A 356 22.95 -22.01 11.35
CA VAL A 356 23.50 -22.78 12.49
C VAL A 356 23.83 -24.19 12.04
N THR A 357 24.69 -24.85 12.82
CA THR A 357 25.09 -26.25 12.61
C THR A 357 24.25 -27.23 13.44
N SER A 358 23.49 -26.73 14.41
CA SER A 358 22.65 -27.55 15.29
C SER A 358 21.55 -26.76 15.98
N LYS A 359 20.58 -27.45 16.61
CA LYS A 359 19.59 -26.81 17.49
C LYS A 359 20.23 -26.21 18.75
N ALA A 360 21.33 -26.82 19.25
CA ALA A 360 22.05 -26.31 20.42
C ALA A 360 22.64 -24.93 20.11
N GLU A 361 23.31 -24.80 18.97
CA GLU A 361 23.81 -23.50 18.50
C GLU A 361 22.70 -22.47 18.29
N LEU A 362 21.55 -22.88 17.71
CA LEU A 362 20.40 -21.98 17.57
C LEU A 362 19.93 -21.45 18.92
N LYS A 363 19.81 -22.33 19.93
CA LYS A 363 19.43 -21.95 21.30
C LYS A 363 20.41 -20.96 21.90
N GLU A 364 21.68 -21.21 21.80
CA GLU A 364 22.76 -20.34 22.29
C GLU A 364 22.69 -18.95 21.63
N ARG A 365 22.59 -18.90 20.32
CA ARG A 365 22.52 -17.64 19.57
C ARG A 365 21.26 -16.85 19.84
N ILE A 366 20.09 -17.50 20.04
CA ILE A 366 18.86 -16.83 20.47
C ILE A 366 19.05 -16.19 21.84
N LEU A 367 19.58 -16.94 22.82
CA LEU A 367 19.82 -16.44 24.18
C LEU A 367 20.84 -15.29 24.18
N LYS A 368 21.88 -15.36 23.36
CA LYS A 368 22.85 -14.29 23.16
C LYS A 368 22.17 -13.03 22.58
N GLY A 369 21.37 -13.15 21.53
CA GLY A 369 20.65 -12.02 20.95
C GLY A 369 19.65 -11.38 21.92
N ILE A 370 19.03 -12.15 22.81
CA ILE A 370 18.19 -11.62 23.89
C ILE A 370 19.05 -10.87 24.93
N ALA A 371 20.22 -11.41 25.30
CA ALA A 371 21.14 -10.74 26.21
C ALA A 371 21.62 -9.39 25.62
N GLU A 372 21.97 -9.34 24.35
CA GLU A 372 22.32 -8.10 23.63
C GLU A 372 21.16 -7.07 23.67
N PHE A 373 19.91 -7.49 23.56
CA PHE A 373 18.76 -6.59 23.73
C PHE A 373 18.62 -6.08 25.16
N ASN A 374 18.97 -6.90 26.14
CA ASN A 374 18.91 -6.54 27.55
C ASN A 374 20.09 -5.68 28.04
N GLU A 375 21.16 -5.52 27.25
CA GLU A 375 22.23 -4.56 27.54
C GLU A 375 21.74 -3.09 27.45
N ALA A 376 20.81 -2.84 26.52
CA ALA A 376 20.18 -1.52 26.36
C ALA A 376 18.66 -1.69 26.16
N PRO A 377 17.94 -2.10 27.21
CA PRO A 377 16.52 -2.37 27.10
C PRO A 377 15.75 -1.08 26.86
N VAL A 378 14.71 -1.15 26.03
CA VAL A 378 13.88 0.01 25.70
C VAL A 378 12.49 -0.22 26.29
N PRO A 379 12.09 0.55 27.33
CA PRO A 379 10.76 0.48 27.88
C PRO A 379 9.72 0.83 26.83
N PHE A 380 8.56 0.20 26.95
CA PHE A 380 7.47 0.49 26.03
C PHE A 380 6.88 1.87 26.38
N ARG A 381 6.85 2.78 25.39
CA ARG A 381 6.23 4.10 25.53
C ARG A 381 5.05 4.21 24.58
N TRP A 382 3.87 4.47 25.12
CA TRP A 382 2.69 4.79 24.32
C TRP A 382 2.81 6.19 23.72
N LYS A 383 2.61 6.31 22.43
CA LYS A 383 2.22 7.60 21.87
C LYS A 383 0.78 7.84 22.34
N LYS A 384 0.50 9.02 22.91
CA LYS A 384 -0.78 9.44 23.50
C LYS A 384 -1.98 8.67 22.95
N PHE A 385 -2.62 7.88 23.82
CA PHE A 385 -3.91 7.28 23.56
C PHE A 385 -4.98 8.33 23.77
N ASP A 386 -5.63 8.72 22.70
CA ASP A 386 -6.94 9.34 22.79
C ASP A 386 -7.95 8.19 22.88
N LEU A 387 -8.30 7.82 24.10
CA LEU A 387 -9.22 6.69 24.34
C LEU A 387 -10.66 7.03 23.97
N GLY A 388 -10.95 8.28 23.53
CA GLY A 388 -12.30 8.68 23.14
C GLY A 388 -13.35 8.36 24.23
N LEU A 389 -12.96 8.36 25.49
CA LEU A 389 -13.87 8.19 26.61
C LEU A 389 -14.54 9.55 26.88
N ALA A 390 -15.56 9.84 26.04
CA ALA A 390 -16.60 10.82 26.36
C ALA A 390 -17.88 10.06 26.66
#